data_1541d341396271397f22b98b13f6da9f
#
_entry.id   1541d341396271397f22b98b13f6da9f
#
_cell.length_a   1.000
_cell.length_b   1.000
_cell.length_c   1.000
_cell.angle_alpha   90.00
_cell.angle_beta   90.00
_cell.angle_gamma   90.00
#
_symmetry.space_group_name_H-M   'P 1'
#
loop_
_entity.id
_entity.type
_entity.pdbx_description
1 polymer ?
#
loop_
_entity_poly.entity_id
_entity_poly.type
_entity_poly.pdbx_seq_one_letter_code
_entity_poly.pdbx_strand_id
1 'polypeptide(L)'
;MNAFTHWEKGPLADVLDWLDWPMTALHPIAGHHFMRAEDCVEDGRYVLRAELPGVDPEKDIDVTAANGVLTIKAERHRDTPGRHHSEFRYGTFARSFALPPDADEDHIRAIYGHGILEITADLKQDAAERESRHIPVMVNQHIKPT
;
A
#
# COMPACT_ATOMS: atom_id res chain seq x y z
N MET A 1 -8.44 31.84 20.02
CA MET A 1 -9.67 31.23 20.35
C MET A 1 -9.91 29.95 19.57
N ASN A 2 -9.47 28.89 20.08
CA ASN A 2 -9.34 27.67 19.29
C ASN A 2 -10.28 26.61 19.80
N ALA A 3 -11.56 26.72 19.46
CA ALA A 3 -12.55 25.67 19.69
C ALA A 3 -12.18 24.35 18.98
N PHE A 4 -11.27 24.41 18.00
CA PHE A 4 -10.82 23.25 17.23
C PHE A 4 -9.75 22.41 17.93
N THR A 5 -9.00 22.97 18.87
CA THR A 5 -7.97 22.23 19.61
C THR A 5 -8.52 21.25 20.63
N HIS A 6 -9.80 21.36 20.96
CA HIS A 6 -10.45 20.45 21.91
C HIS A 6 -11.01 19.18 21.24
N TRP A 7 -11.10 19.18 19.93
CA TRP A 7 -11.55 18.03 19.15
C TRP A 7 -10.49 16.97 18.95
N GLU A 8 -9.22 17.35 19.06
CA GLU A 8 -8.09 16.45 18.82
C GLU A 8 -7.88 15.41 19.94
N LYS A 9 -8.57 15.57 21.07
CA LYS A 9 -8.41 14.67 22.23
C LYS A 9 -9.68 13.89 22.60
N GLY A 10 -10.53 13.65 21.63
CA GLY A 10 -11.68 12.76 21.84
C GLY A 10 -11.24 11.29 21.88
N PRO A 11 -12.03 10.42 22.49
CA PRO A 11 -11.73 8.97 22.55
C PRO A 11 -11.59 8.30 21.18
N LEU A 12 -12.00 8.97 20.11
CA LEU A 12 -11.80 8.50 18.73
C LEU A 12 -10.41 8.80 18.21
N ALA A 13 -9.69 9.78 18.76
CA ALA A 13 -8.32 10.07 18.37
C ALA A 13 -7.36 8.95 18.81
N ASP A 14 -7.56 8.40 20.01
CA ASP A 14 -6.77 7.28 20.51
C ASP A 14 -7.02 5.98 19.72
N VAL A 15 -8.25 5.78 19.23
CA VAL A 15 -8.59 4.63 18.37
C VAL A 15 -7.98 4.80 16.97
N LEU A 16 -7.91 6.02 16.48
CA LEU A 16 -7.28 6.31 15.20
C LEU A 16 -5.74 6.23 15.28
N ASP A 17 -5.15 6.59 16.41
CA ASP A 17 -3.72 6.41 16.65
C ASP A 17 -3.30 4.93 16.65
N TRP A 18 -4.15 4.06 17.15
CA TRP A 18 -3.93 2.62 17.09
C TRP A 18 -4.13 2.06 15.66
N LEU A 19 -5.04 2.66 14.89
CA LEU A 19 -5.27 2.35 13.48
C LEU A 19 -4.27 3.07 12.54
N ASP A 20 -3.48 3.99 13.06
CA ASP A 20 -2.60 4.84 12.27
C ASP A 20 -1.46 4.06 11.59
N TRP A 21 -1.14 2.89 12.12
CA TRP A 21 -0.17 1.99 11.51
C TRP A 21 -0.59 1.51 10.10
N PRO A 22 -1.80 0.98 9.88
CA PRO A 22 -2.23 0.62 8.52
C PRO A 22 -2.67 1.82 7.68
N MET A 23 -3.04 2.95 8.28
CA MET A 23 -3.49 4.13 7.56
C MET A 23 -2.34 4.94 6.96
N THR A 24 -1.15 4.91 7.55
CA THR A 24 0.04 5.53 6.97
C THR A 24 0.50 4.82 5.70
N ALA A 25 0.23 3.53 5.58
CA ALA A 25 0.48 2.77 4.36
C ALA A 25 -0.47 3.13 3.20
N LEU A 26 -1.61 3.75 3.50
CA LEU A 26 -2.62 4.13 2.51
C LEU A 26 -2.56 5.60 2.11
N HIS A 27 -1.85 6.43 2.88
CA HIS A 27 -1.73 7.85 2.57
C HIS A 27 -0.61 8.10 1.55
N PRO A 28 -0.90 8.85 0.49
CA PRO A 28 0.17 9.33 -0.37
C PRO A 28 1.09 10.22 0.46
N ILE A 29 2.38 9.99 0.37
CA ILE A 29 3.38 10.86 0.99
C ILE A 29 3.15 12.27 0.46
N ALA A 30 3.06 13.26 1.34
CA ALA A 30 2.76 14.63 0.97
C ALA A 30 3.67 15.13 -0.18
N GLY A 31 3.06 15.67 -1.23
CA GLY A 31 3.77 16.15 -2.42
C GLY A 31 4.00 15.09 -3.51
N HIS A 32 3.55 13.85 -3.32
CA HIS A 32 3.65 12.79 -4.31
C HIS A 32 2.31 12.48 -4.95
N HIS A 33 2.34 12.04 -6.19
CA HIS A 33 1.15 11.59 -6.90
C HIS A 33 0.69 10.21 -6.40
N PHE A 34 -0.61 9.97 -6.49
CA PHE A 34 -1.19 8.69 -6.12
C PHE A 34 -0.79 7.59 -7.11
N MET A 35 -0.36 6.47 -6.57
CA MET A 35 -0.03 5.26 -7.30
C MET A 35 -1.13 4.23 -7.09
N ARG A 36 -1.73 3.75 -8.19
CA ARG A 36 -2.69 2.66 -8.12
C ARG A 36 -1.96 1.34 -7.93
N ALA A 37 -2.46 0.54 -7.02
CA ALA A 37 -1.89 -0.78 -6.76
C ALA A 37 -2.97 -1.75 -6.28
N GLU A 38 -2.70 -3.03 -6.51
CA GLU A 38 -3.46 -4.14 -5.96
C GLU A 38 -2.50 -5.15 -5.34
N ASP A 39 -2.94 -5.86 -4.33
CA ASP A 39 -2.15 -6.90 -3.69
C ASP A 39 -2.99 -8.13 -3.36
N CYS A 40 -2.34 -9.28 -3.34
CA CYS A 40 -2.96 -10.55 -2.98
C CYS A 40 -1.92 -11.53 -2.41
N VAL A 41 -2.42 -12.58 -1.82
CA VAL A 41 -1.60 -13.75 -1.46
C VAL A 41 -2.02 -14.89 -2.40
N GLU A 42 -1.06 -15.41 -3.15
CA GLU A 42 -1.25 -16.45 -4.14
C GLU A 42 -0.09 -17.44 -4.08
N ASP A 43 -0.39 -18.72 -4.02
CA ASP A 43 0.59 -19.83 -4.01
C ASP A 43 1.73 -19.66 -2.96
N GLY A 44 1.39 -19.24 -1.74
CA GLY A 44 2.38 -19.03 -0.68
C GLY A 44 3.28 -17.81 -0.88
N ARG A 45 2.86 -16.88 -1.70
CA ARG A 45 3.57 -15.62 -1.98
C ARG A 45 2.64 -14.42 -1.81
N TYR A 46 3.17 -13.36 -1.31
CA TYR A 46 2.56 -12.05 -1.41
C TYR A 46 2.91 -11.44 -2.77
N VAL A 47 1.93 -10.99 -3.49
CA VAL A 47 2.08 -10.36 -4.81
C VAL A 47 1.46 -8.96 -4.76
N LEU A 48 2.24 -7.96 -5.12
CA LEU A 48 1.82 -6.57 -5.24
C LEU A 48 2.04 -6.11 -6.68
N ARG A 49 1.04 -5.51 -7.29
CA ARG A 49 1.12 -4.91 -8.62
C ARG A 49 0.82 -3.43 -8.54
N ALA A 50 1.71 -2.61 -9.04
CA ALA A 50 1.56 -1.15 -9.08
C ALA A 50 1.56 -0.64 -10.53
N GLU A 51 0.62 0.24 -10.85
CA GLU A 51 0.54 0.90 -12.16
C GLU A 51 1.54 2.06 -12.24
N LEU A 52 2.57 1.89 -13.03
CA LEU A 52 3.62 2.88 -13.28
C LEU A 52 3.93 3.03 -14.78
N PRO A 53 2.92 3.35 -15.63
CA PRO A 53 3.17 3.48 -17.06
C PRO A 53 4.07 4.68 -17.36
N GLY A 54 4.96 4.51 -18.34
CA GLY A 54 5.83 5.59 -18.81
C GLY A 54 7.00 5.95 -17.88
N VAL A 55 7.42 5.01 -17.04
CA VAL A 55 8.57 5.16 -16.14
C VAL A 55 9.71 4.29 -16.63
N ASP A 56 10.95 4.78 -16.53
CA ASP A 56 12.13 3.97 -16.81
C ASP A 56 12.47 3.12 -15.58
N PRO A 57 12.31 1.77 -15.66
CA PRO A 57 12.48 0.92 -14.48
C PRO A 57 13.92 0.86 -13.96
N GLU A 58 14.90 1.12 -14.82
CA GLU A 58 16.31 1.05 -14.42
C GLU A 58 16.79 2.31 -13.70
N LYS A 59 16.17 3.45 -13.98
CA LYS A 59 16.61 4.75 -13.48
C LYS A 59 15.66 5.37 -12.48
N ASP A 60 14.37 5.17 -12.68
CA ASP A 60 13.34 6.01 -12.06
C ASP A 60 12.43 5.21 -11.11
N ILE A 61 12.71 3.95 -10.85
CA ILE A 61 11.99 3.14 -9.85
C ILE A 61 12.95 2.72 -8.74
N ASP A 62 12.56 3.01 -7.51
CA ASP A 62 13.23 2.56 -6.30
C ASP A 62 12.24 1.78 -5.42
N VAL A 63 12.63 0.58 -5.02
CA VAL A 63 11.83 -0.29 -4.16
C VAL A 63 12.66 -0.66 -2.95
N THR A 64 12.13 -0.37 -1.77
CA THR A 64 12.79 -0.71 -0.50
C THR A 64 11.85 -1.48 0.41
N ALA A 65 12.38 -2.44 1.15
CA ALA A 65 11.65 -3.16 2.17
C ALA A 65 12.43 -3.09 3.48
N ALA A 66 11.77 -2.68 4.54
CA ALA A 66 12.35 -2.60 5.87
C ALA A 66 11.26 -2.65 6.94
N ASN A 67 11.49 -3.44 7.98
CA ASN A 67 10.62 -3.51 9.15
C ASN A 67 9.15 -3.81 8.83
N GLY A 68 8.90 -4.69 7.88
CA GLY A 68 7.57 -5.06 7.45
C GLY A 68 6.87 -4.04 6.55
N VAL A 69 7.59 -3.07 6.03
CA VAL A 69 7.06 -2.04 5.12
C VAL A 69 7.81 -2.06 3.80
N LEU A 70 7.05 -2.19 2.73
CA LEU A 70 7.52 -2.07 1.36
C LEU A 70 7.22 -0.67 0.85
N THR A 71 8.22 0.06 0.38
CA THR A 71 8.07 1.40 -0.18
C THR A 71 8.47 1.41 -1.63
N ILE A 72 7.59 1.92 -2.48
CA ILE A 72 7.83 2.14 -3.90
C ILE A 72 7.91 3.65 -4.14
N LYS A 73 8.98 4.07 -4.77
CA LYS A 73 9.14 5.43 -5.31
C LYS A 73 9.41 5.35 -6.78
N ALA A 74 8.77 6.20 -7.55
CA ALA A 74 8.98 6.28 -8.99
C ALA A 74 8.92 7.72 -9.45
N GLU A 75 9.67 8.04 -10.50
CA GLU A 75 9.65 9.34 -11.12
C GLU A 75 9.28 9.22 -12.58
N ARG A 76 8.34 10.04 -13.02
CA ARG A 76 7.94 10.13 -14.42
C ARG A 76 8.36 11.48 -14.97
N HIS A 77 9.23 11.46 -15.97
CA HIS A 77 9.73 12.64 -16.63
C HIS A 77 8.85 13.03 -17.82
N ARG A 78 8.85 14.34 -18.11
CA ARG A 78 8.21 14.86 -19.29
C ARG A 78 9.23 15.01 -20.39
N ASP A 79 9.11 14.23 -21.44
CA ASP A 79 10.06 14.22 -22.55
C ASP A 79 9.79 15.31 -23.60
N THR A 80 8.63 15.96 -23.56
CA THR A 80 8.25 16.93 -24.60
C THR A 80 8.32 18.35 -24.07
N PRO A 81 9.30 19.16 -24.51
CA PRO A 81 9.31 20.59 -24.21
C PRO A 81 8.20 21.31 -25.00
N GLY A 82 7.54 22.26 -24.36
CA GLY A 82 6.55 23.12 -25.01
C GLY A 82 5.31 23.38 -24.17
N ARG A 83 4.54 24.38 -24.63
CA ARG A 83 3.24 24.68 -24.03
C ARG A 83 2.17 23.82 -24.70
N HIS A 84 1.72 22.79 -24.02
CA HIS A 84 0.55 22.04 -24.44
C HIS A 84 -0.23 21.59 -23.22
N HIS A 85 -1.51 21.40 -23.41
CA HIS A 85 -2.37 20.83 -22.40
C HIS A 85 -2.09 19.33 -22.27
N SER A 86 -1.86 18.87 -21.04
CA SER A 86 -1.68 17.44 -20.75
C SER A 86 -2.39 17.10 -19.45
N GLU A 87 -3.18 16.05 -19.47
CA GLU A 87 -3.82 15.48 -18.29
C GLU A 87 -2.95 14.41 -17.63
N PHE A 88 -1.81 14.07 -18.24
CA PHE A 88 -0.88 13.13 -17.64
C PHE A 88 -0.18 13.73 -16.42
N ARG A 89 0.02 12.92 -15.42
CA ARG A 89 0.74 13.31 -14.21
C ARG A 89 2.21 12.97 -14.34
N TYR A 90 3.04 13.98 -14.19
CA TYR A 90 4.49 13.87 -14.16
C TYR A 90 5.00 14.16 -12.74
N GLY A 91 6.24 13.79 -12.46
CA GLY A 91 6.85 13.99 -11.16
C GLY A 91 6.96 12.71 -10.36
N THR A 92 6.99 12.82 -9.06
CA THR A 92 7.27 11.71 -8.15
C THR A 92 5.99 11.03 -7.70
N PHE A 93 6.00 9.72 -7.78
CA PHE A 93 4.99 8.81 -7.24
C PHE A 93 5.62 8.05 -6.07
N ALA A 94 4.95 7.97 -4.95
CA ALA A 94 5.42 7.17 -3.83
C ALA A 94 4.26 6.55 -3.07
N ARG A 95 4.43 5.32 -2.64
CA ARG A 95 3.48 4.61 -1.78
C ARG A 95 4.18 3.56 -0.94
N SER A 96 3.71 3.40 0.28
CA SER A 96 4.16 2.35 1.19
C SER A 96 3.05 1.34 1.44
N PHE A 97 3.44 0.08 1.59
CA PHE A 97 2.54 -1.06 1.82
C PHE A 97 3.04 -1.86 3.02
N ALA A 98 2.13 -2.27 3.88
CA ALA A 98 2.46 -3.20 4.93
C ALA A 98 2.61 -4.61 4.34
N LEU A 99 3.76 -5.23 4.54
CA LEU A 99 3.97 -6.62 4.18
C LEU A 99 3.25 -7.53 5.19
N PRO A 100 2.77 -8.72 4.75
CA PRO A 100 2.31 -9.74 5.69
C PRO A 100 3.39 -10.05 6.73
N PRO A 101 3.02 -10.37 7.99
CA PRO A 101 3.99 -10.67 9.06
C PRO A 101 4.93 -11.84 8.76
N ASP A 102 4.49 -12.73 7.89
CA ASP A 102 5.21 -13.91 7.43
C ASP A 102 5.98 -13.70 6.12
N ALA A 103 5.96 -12.50 5.56
CA ALA A 103 6.74 -12.19 4.37
C ALA A 103 8.24 -12.26 4.65
N ASP A 104 8.97 -12.89 3.75
CA ASP A 104 10.42 -12.95 3.80
C ASP A 104 11.02 -11.74 3.09
N GLU A 105 11.48 -10.78 3.87
CA GLU A 105 12.07 -9.54 3.34
C GLU A 105 13.39 -9.77 2.59
N ASP A 106 14.06 -10.89 2.83
CA ASP A 106 15.31 -11.24 2.15
C ASP A 106 15.07 -11.87 0.76
N HIS A 107 13.83 -12.30 0.49
CA HIS A 107 13.43 -12.94 -0.76
C HIS A 107 12.30 -12.18 -1.45
N ILE A 108 12.55 -10.91 -1.74
CA ILE A 108 11.65 -10.06 -2.51
C ILE A 108 12.19 -9.90 -3.93
N ARG A 109 11.30 -10.01 -4.91
CA ARG A 109 11.60 -9.81 -6.32
C ARG A 109 10.70 -8.72 -6.89
N ALA A 110 11.24 -7.92 -7.79
CA ALA A 110 10.50 -6.90 -8.50
C ALA A 110 10.73 -7.05 -10.01
N ILE A 111 9.65 -7.06 -10.77
CA ILE A 111 9.67 -7.17 -12.23
C ILE A 111 8.79 -6.07 -12.80
N TYR A 112 9.29 -5.35 -13.79
CA TYR A 112 8.55 -4.32 -14.50
C TYR A 112 8.28 -4.74 -15.94
N GLY A 113 7.06 -4.62 -16.37
CA GLY A 113 6.65 -4.89 -17.74
C GLY A 113 5.29 -4.31 -18.07
N HIS A 114 5.13 -3.82 -19.28
CA HIS A 114 3.86 -3.26 -19.77
C HIS A 114 3.25 -2.17 -18.85
N GLY A 115 4.09 -1.36 -18.22
CA GLY A 115 3.65 -0.31 -17.30
C GLY A 115 3.24 -0.78 -15.91
N ILE A 116 3.46 -2.05 -15.59
CA ILE A 116 3.15 -2.65 -14.28
C ILE A 116 4.44 -3.06 -13.60
N LEU A 117 4.59 -2.61 -12.37
CA LEU A 117 5.61 -3.11 -11.45
C LEU A 117 4.99 -4.22 -10.61
N GLU A 118 5.44 -5.44 -10.77
CA GLU A 118 5.05 -6.58 -9.94
C GLU A 118 6.14 -6.87 -8.92
N ILE A 119 5.76 -6.95 -7.67
CA ILE A 119 6.65 -7.29 -6.55
C ILE A 119 6.11 -8.55 -5.89
N THR A 120 6.97 -9.52 -5.70
CA THR A 120 6.65 -10.78 -5.04
C THR A 120 7.54 -10.98 -3.82
N ALA A 121 6.96 -11.36 -2.71
CA ALA A 121 7.66 -11.78 -1.51
C ALA A 121 7.24 -13.20 -1.13
N ASP A 122 8.20 -14.07 -0.91
CA ASP A 122 7.90 -15.42 -0.44
C ASP A 122 7.37 -15.33 1.01
N LEU A 123 6.37 -16.14 1.35
CA LEU A 123 5.87 -16.27 2.70
C LEU A 123 6.58 -17.43 3.40
N LYS A 124 6.92 -17.25 4.67
CA LYS A 124 7.57 -18.29 5.48
C LYS A 124 6.59 -19.45 5.70
N GLN A 125 7.05 -20.67 5.48
CA GLN A 125 6.20 -21.86 5.46
C GLN A 125 5.44 -22.12 6.77
N ASP A 126 5.99 -21.69 7.91
CA ASP A 126 5.34 -21.87 9.21
C ASP A 126 4.04 -21.07 9.39
N ALA A 127 3.80 -20.12 8.52
CA ALA A 127 2.59 -19.30 8.53
C ALA A 127 1.58 -19.72 7.44
N ALA A 128 2.03 -20.42 6.38
CA ALA A 128 1.18 -20.87 5.28
C ALA A 128 0.20 -22.00 5.67
N GLU A 129 0.46 -22.70 6.76
CA GLU A 129 -0.41 -23.79 7.28
C GLU A 129 -1.52 -23.31 8.23
N ARG A 130 -1.77 -22.02 8.31
CA ARG A 130 -2.98 -21.59 9.00
C ARG A 130 -4.18 -21.87 8.13
N GLU A 131 -4.74 -23.06 8.30
CA GLU A 131 -6.02 -23.42 7.69
C GLU A 131 -7.05 -22.33 7.99
N SER A 132 -7.65 -21.79 6.95
CA SER A 132 -8.77 -20.88 7.10
C SER A 132 -9.89 -21.59 7.83
N ARG A 133 -10.22 -21.13 9.03
CA ARG A 133 -11.30 -21.68 9.81
C ARG A 133 -12.60 -20.97 9.47
N HIS A 134 -13.57 -21.73 9.01
CA HIS A 134 -14.91 -21.19 8.84
C HIS A 134 -15.53 -20.87 10.20
N ILE A 135 -15.89 -19.62 10.41
CA ILE A 135 -16.56 -19.15 11.62
C ILE A 135 -18.04 -19.00 11.31
N PRO A 136 -18.92 -19.81 11.89
CA PRO A 136 -20.34 -19.65 11.67
C PRO A 136 -20.84 -18.35 12.31
N VAL A 137 -21.59 -17.56 11.56
CA VAL A 137 -22.23 -16.36 12.08
C VAL A 137 -23.57 -16.75 12.70
N MET A 138 -23.71 -16.52 13.99
CA MET A 138 -24.98 -16.72 14.69
C MET A 138 -25.75 -15.40 14.72
N VAL A 139 -27.05 -15.48 14.42
CA VAL A 139 -27.95 -14.34 14.55
C VAL A 139 -28.40 -14.22 16.00
N ASN A 140 -28.11 -13.10 16.63
CA ASN A 140 -28.62 -12.81 17.96
C ASN A 140 -30.08 -12.37 17.88
N GLN A 141 -31.00 -13.26 18.25
CA GLN A 141 -32.43 -13.00 18.24
C GLN A 141 -32.90 -12.04 19.37
N HIS A 142 -31.99 -11.64 20.25
CA HIS A 142 -32.32 -10.77 21.40
C HIS A 142 -32.05 -9.29 21.12
N ILE A 143 -31.44 -8.95 20.00
CA ILE A 143 -31.28 -7.55 19.59
C ILE A 143 -32.58 -7.14 18.92
N LYS A 144 -33.43 -6.44 19.68
CA LYS A 144 -34.61 -5.77 19.09
C LYS A 144 -34.10 -4.66 18.16
N PRO A 145 -34.55 -4.58 16.91
CA PRO A 145 -34.26 -3.44 16.06
C PRO A 145 -34.88 -2.19 16.69
N THR A 146 -34.05 -1.19 16.86
CA THR A 146 -34.51 0.16 17.25
C THR A 146 -34.93 0.95 16.05
#